data_8d162cc5d1f2e5a1db7f141dad3c045c
#
_entry.id   8d162cc5d1f2e5a1db7f141dad3c045c
#
_cell.length_a   1.000
_cell.length_b   1.000
_cell.length_c   1.000
_cell.angle_alpha   90.00
_cell.angle_beta   90.00
_cell.angle_gamma   90.00
#
_symmetry.space_group_name_H-M   'P 1'
#
loop_
_entity.id
_entity.type
_entity.pdbx_description
1 polymer ?
#
loop_
_entity_poly.entity_id
_entity_poly.type
_entity_poly.pdbx_seq_one_letter_code
_entity_poly.pdbx_strand_id
1 'polypeptide(L)'
;MLDSIIDFLKALVGNIGNLFSGVPTIGGIYTTIARWVFVFLAIYILLRAIRSLLSTKTPSEIWAYLSLPDGETKPLAHWENVIGRSKTVDVPIDIMTVSRNHGTLVRDSEGNWFYNDLGSKGGSKVNGNIVYKSTPVKIGDTISLGGADCVLVPASLEEQRYNQEARSRMTKKFTPWRSLVALTIFQIMVVIQFMFVEGDALPSSVPIAFGIFTAIMWIYSITIRTMGTTSFEIESIAFFLSTLGLAVTATSAPSEMIKQLITIVLGMALFLGLCWYLRDLDRAMKTRKLLVIASVILLLINIFLGTNKYGATNWVSLGGFTFQPSELVKIAYILVGAATLDELFEKKNLTLFLGFSIFCLGCLALMGDFGTAAIFFVTFLVISFLRSGDFSKLFLLVGAAGAGVLMILRFKPYILGRFKTWMHAWDFPDAGGYQQVRTMSAGASGGMVGLGPGEGWLHKVAAADTDLVFGILSEEWGLIIAVLAVLSIVTLGIFAVRSIKAGRSAFYTIAACAATTLFIFQTILNVFGAVDILPLTGVTFPFVSNGGTSMIVSWGMLAFLKAADTRQNASIAVQKVKLKGDEW
;
A
#
# COMPACT_ATOMS: atom_id res chain seq x y z
N MET A 1 2.85 32.87 -22.41
CA MET A 1 3.76 32.46 -21.31
C MET A 1 4.05 30.95 -21.34
N LEU A 2 3.02 30.09 -21.44
CA LEU A 2 3.24 28.63 -21.54
C LEU A 2 3.94 28.28 -22.86
N ASP A 3 3.49 28.88 -23.98
CA ASP A 3 4.11 28.68 -25.29
C ASP A 3 5.56 29.16 -25.33
N SER A 4 5.85 30.30 -24.69
CA SER A 4 7.23 30.81 -24.59
C SER A 4 8.16 29.91 -23.76
N ILE A 5 7.62 29.25 -22.73
CA ILE A 5 8.38 28.25 -21.94
C ILE A 5 8.58 26.98 -22.76
N ILE A 6 7.58 26.54 -23.50
CA ILE A 6 7.67 25.39 -24.40
C ILE A 6 8.69 25.65 -25.51
N ASP A 7 8.67 26.84 -26.12
CA ASP A 7 9.63 27.21 -27.16
C ASP A 7 11.05 27.39 -26.62
N PHE A 8 11.18 27.93 -25.39
CA PHE A 8 12.49 27.98 -24.70
C PHE A 8 13.01 26.58 -24.41
N LEU A 9 12.15 25.65 -23.92
CA LEU A 9 12.54 24.26 -23.66
C LEU A 9 12.88 23.53 -24.97
N LYS A 10 12.12 23.74 -26.06
CA LYS A 10 12.44 23.21 -27.38
C LYS A 10 13.75 23.74 -27.92
N ALA A 11 14.01 25.07 -27.79
CA ALA A 11 15.25 25.67 -28.20
C ALA A 11 16.43 25.17 -27.35
N LEU A 12 16.25 24.98 -26.04
CA LEU A 12 17.26 24.41 -25.14
C LEU A 12 17.58 22.96 -25.53
N VAL A 13 16.52 22.15 -25.79
CA VAL A 13 16.64 20.76 -26.26
C VAL A 13 17.32 20.70 -27.63
N GLY A 14 16.90 21.52 -28.57
CA GLY A 14 17.51 21.60 -29.89
C GLY A 14 18.98 22.05 -29.83
N ASN A 15 19.32 23.04 -28.99
CA ASN A 15 20.71 23.47 -28.79
C ASN A 15 21.58 22.40 -28.14
N ILE A 16 21.05 21.63 -27.17
CA ILE A 16 21.76 20.50 -26.55
C ILE A 16 21.88 19.36 -27.57
N GLY A 17 20.84 19.03 -28.32
CA GLY A 17 20.88 18.05 -29.42
C GLY A 17 21.92 18.42 -30.49
N ASN A 18 21.94 19.68 -30.92
CA ASN A 18 22.91 20.18 -31.91
C ASN A 18 24.38 20.20 -31.41
N LEU A 19 24.61 20.42 -30.11
CA LEU A 19 25.93 20.31 -29.50
C LEU A 19 26.49 18.88 -29.53
N PHE A 20 25.62 17.87 -29.56
CA PHE A 20 25.98 16.45 -29.48
C PHE A 20 25.71 15.66 -30.77
N SER A 21 24.96 16.19 -31.72
CA SER A 21 24.59 15.50 -32.98
C SER A 21 25.78 15.21 -33.92
N GLY A 22 26.97 15.75 -33.62
CA GLY A 22 28.17 15.53 -34.42
C GLY A 22 29.01 14.29 -34.09
N VAL A 23 28.67 13.54 -33.02
CA VAL A 23 29.48 12.40 -32.55
C VAL A 23 28.60 11.22 -32.15
N PRO A 24 28.37 10.23 -33.04
CA PRO A 24 27.53 9.03 -32.76
C PRO A 24 27.97 8.25 -31.51
N THR A 25 29.22 8.43 -31.09
CA THR A 25 29.80 7.76 -29.90
C THR A 25 29.41 8.39 -28.57
N ILE A 26 28.97 9.67 -28.51
CA ILE A 26 28.67 10.37 -27.24
C ILE A 26 27.39 9.82 -26.61
N GLY A 27 26.32 9.60 -27.37
CA GLY A 27 25.10 8.97 -26.89
C GLY A 27 25.34 7.57 -26.30
N GLY A 28 26.14 6.75 -27.01
CA GLY A 28 26.52 5.41 -26.55
C GLY A 28 27.36 5.41 -25.27
N ILE A 29 28.30 6.37 -25.16
CA ILE A 29 29.11 6.56 -23.95
C ILE A 29 28.20 6.99 -22.79
N TYR A 30 27.28 7.94 -23.01
CA TYR A 30 26.31 8.37 -22.00
C TYR A 30 25.47 7.21 -21.53
N THR A 31 24.83 6.46 -22.41
CA THR A 31 24.00 5.29 -22.07
C THR A 31 24.79 4.27 -21.25
N THR A 32 26.04 4.00 -21.63
CA THR A 32 26.91 3.04 -20.91
C THR A 32 27.18 3.49 -19.48
N ILE A 33 27.45 4.77 -19.25
CA ILE A 33 27.68 5.32 -17.90
C ILE A 33 26.35 5.43 -17.15
N ALA A 34 25.31 5.94 -17.79
CA ALA A 34 24.00 6.20 -17.18
C ALA A 34 23.38 4.92 -16.60
N ARG A 35 23.48 3.77 -17.28
CA ARG A 35 22.97 2.47 -16.78
C ARG A 35 23.52 2.13 -15.40
N TRP A 36 24.79 2.33 -15.14
CA TRP A 36 25.40 2.11 -13.83
C TRP A 36 24.99 3.17 -12.80
N VAL A 37 24.92 4.43 -13.19
CA VAL A 37 24.50 5.53 -12.30
C VAL A 37 23.05 5.34 -11.85
N PHE A 38 22.16 4.92 -12.75
CA PHE A 38 20.77 4.57 -12.39
C PHE A 38 20.71 3.51 -11.31
N VAL A 39 21.49 2.44 -11.43
CA VAL A 39 21.56 1.38 -10.42
C VAL A 39 22.05 1.91 -9.07
N PHE A 40 23.12 2.72 -9.06
CA PHE A 40 23.64 3.30 -7.82
C PHE A 40 22.64 4.25 -7.16
N LEU A 41 21.96 5.09 -7.92
CA LEU A 41 20.94 6.00 -7.39
C LEU A 41 19.74 5.23 -6.84
N ALA A 42 19.25 4.20 -7.53
CA ALA A 42 18.16 3.36 -7.09
C ALA A 42 18.51 2.62 -5.78
N ILE A 43 19.69 2.00 -5.71
CA ILE A 43 20.21 1.36 -4.49
C ILE A 43 20.32 2.40 -3.35
N TYR A 44 20.85 3.59 -3.62
CA TYR A 44 20.99 4.64 -2.60
C TYR A 44 19.65 5.05 -2.01
N ILE A 45 18.64 5.29 -2.87
CA ILE A 45 17.29 5.70 -2.45
C ILE A 45 16.67 4.61 -1.57
N LEU A 46 16.71 3.35 -2.02
CA LEU A 46 16.11 2.23 -1.31
C LEU A 46 16.83 1.91 0.00
N LEU A 47 18.16 1.82 -0.01
CA LEU A 47 18.95 1.55 1.20
C LEU A 47 18.76 2.64 2.24
N ARG A 48 18.61 3.91 1.82
CA ARG A 48 18.35 5.00 2.73
C ARG A 48 17.00 4.84 3.43
N ALA A 49 15.95 4.47 2.70
CA ALA A 49 14.63 4.19 3.25
C ALA A 49 14.68 2.99 4.22
N ILE A 50 15.29 1.88 3.80
CA ILE A 50 15.44 0.67 4.62
C ILE A 50 16.23 0.95 5.90
N ARG A 51 17.38 1.64 5.81
CA ARG A 51 18.19 1.98 6.99
C ARG A 51 17.42 2.87 7.98
N SER A 52 16.63 3.82 7.48
CA SER A 52 15.75 4.62 8.34
C SER A 52 14.78 3.73 9.10
N LEU A 53 14.07 2.86 8.39
CA LEU A 53 13.11 1.95 8.98
C LEU A 53 13.74 0.98 9.98
N LEU A 54 14.90 0.40 9.64
CA LEU A 54 15.59 -0.57 10.49
C LEU A 54 16.22 0.08 11.74
N SER A 55 16.64 1.33 11.66
CA SER A 55 17.29 2.04 12.77
C SER A 55 16.31 2.70 13.74
N THR A 56 15.03 2.81 13.38
CA THR A 56 14.01 3.42 14.24
C THR A 56 13.65 2.46 15.37
N LYS A 57 13.86 2.88 16.61
CA LYS A 57 13.34 2.21 17.79
C LYS A 57 12.02 2.86 18.16
N THR A 58 10.98 2.07 18.33
CA THR A 58 9.68 2.52 18.82
C THR A 58 9.55 2.05 20.27
N PRO A 59 9.90 2.90 21.26
CA PRO A 59 9.62 2.56 22.65
C PRO A 59 8.10 2.48 22.83
N SER A 60 7.65 1.55 23.68
CA SER A 60 6.25 1.46 24.08
C SER A 60 5.83 2.74 24.79
N GLU A 61 4.63 3.26 24.46
CA GLU A 61 4.04 4.37 25.20
C GLU A 61 3.28 3.80 26.39
N ILE A 62 3.71 4.13 27.59
CA ILE A 62 2.93 3.81 28.79
C ILE A 62 2.06 5.04 29.10
N TRP A 63 0.76 4.86 28.93
CA TRP A 63 -0.23 5.91 29.14
C TRP A 63 -0.88 5.86 30.52
N ALA A 64 -1.03 4.65 31.06
CA ALA A 64 -1.60 4.34 32.33
C ALA A 64 -1.16 2.92 32.76
N TYR A 65 -1.51 2.55 33.95
CA TYR A 65 -1.33 1.21 34.49
C TYR A 65 -2.66 0.62 34.89
N LEU A 66 -2.79 -0.69 34.76
CA LEU A 66 -3.88 -1.45 35.38
C LEU A 66 -3.33 -2.13 36.63
N SER A 67 -3.81 -1.73 37.80
CA SER A 67 -3.49 -2.37 39.08
C SER A 67 -4.37 -3.58 39.25
N LEU A 68 -3.78 -4.74 39.46
CA LEU A 68 -4.43 -6.04 39.61
C LEU A 68 -4.80 -6.29 41.08
N PRO A 69 -5.70 -7.27 41.39
CA PRO A 69 -6.09 -7.59 42.75
C PRO A 69 -4.94 -8.05 43.67
N ASP A 70 -3.86 -8.57 43.10
CA ASP A 70 -2.63 -8.98 43.81
C ASP A 70 -1.67 -7.83 44.10
N GLY A 71 -2.02 -6.61 43.69
CA GLY A 71 -1.18 -5.41 43.80
C GLY A 71 -0.15 -5.25 42.69
N GLU A 72 -0.05 -6.18 41.74
CA GLU A 72 0.80 -6.03 40.58
C GLU A 72 0.21 -4.95 39.65
N THR A 73 1.05 -4.12 39.04
CA THR A 73 0.64 -3.12 38.05
C THR A 73 1.12 -3.50 36.67
N LYS A 74 0.22 -3.57 35.70
CA LYS A 74 0.52 -3.85 34.29
C LYS A 74 0.46 -2.58 33.47
N PRO A 75 1.48 -2.27 32.63
CA PRO A 75 1.49 -1.08 31.80
C PRO A 75 0.48 -1.21 30.65
N LEU A 76 -0.25 -0.14 30.40
CA LEU A 76 -1.11 0.02 29.22
C LEU A 76 -0.28 0.75 28.16
N ALA A 77 0.32 -0.04 27.27
CA ALA A 77 1.32 0.42 26.30
C ALA A 77 0.76 0.62 24.89
N HIS A 78 -0.48 0.24 24.65
CA HIS A 78 -1.16 0.37 23.38
C HIS A 78 -2.38 1.27 23.49
N TRP A 79 -2.83 1.82 22.37
CA TRP A 79 -4.09 2.56 22.32
C TRP A 79 -5.30 1.65 22.59
N GLU A 80 -5.16 0.39 22.22
CA GLU A 80 -6.10 -0.68 22.50
C GLU A 80 -5.32 -1.80 23.18
N ASN A 81 -5.68 -2.10 24.41
CA ASN A 81 -5.06 -3.14 25.23
C ASN A 81 -6.06 -4.25 25.48
N VAL A 82 -5.78 -5.45 25.00
CA VAL A 82 -6.58 -6.63 25.26
C VAL A 82 -6.23 -7.17 26.64
N ILE A 83 -7.26 -7.36 27.47
CA ILE A 83 -7.13 -7.87 28.84
C ILE A 83 -7.74 -9.27 28.91
N GLY A 84 -7.05 -10.21 29.54
CA GLY A 84 -7.57 -11.55 29.67
C GLY A 84 -6.60 -12.54 30.28
N ARG A 85 -7.03 -13.80 30.44
CA ARG A 85 -6.20 -14.86 31.03
C ARG A 85 -5.16 -15.44 30.06
N SER A 86 -5.28 -15.21 28.76
CA SER A 86 -4.29 -15.71 27.81
C SER A 86 -2.95 -15.02 28.02
N LYS A 87 -1.84 -15.76 27.94
CA LYS A 87 -0.49 -15.20 27.95
C LYS A 87 -0.15 -14.40 26.70
N THR A 88 -1.00 -14.46 25.67
CA THR A 88 -0.82 -13.78 24.38
C THR A 88 -1.50 -12.43 24.29
N VAL A 89 -2.28 -12.01 25.32
CA VAL A 89 -2.92 -10.69 25.38
C VAL A 89 -1.96 -9.64 25.94
N ASP A 90 -2.30 -8.37 25.74
CA ASP A 90 -1.45 -7.25 26.16
C ASP A 90 -1.35 -7.15 27.70
N VAL A 91 -2.44 -7.42 28.39
CA VAL A 91 -2.52 -7.41 29.85
C VAL A 91 -2.99 -8.80 30.33
N PRO A 92 -2.07 -9.74 30.57
CA PRO A 92 -2.41 -11.06 31.06
C PRO A 92 -2.76 -11.01 32.56
N ILE A 93 -3.92 -11.59 32.91
CA ILE A 93 -4.43 -11.74 34.28
C ILE A 93 -4.65 -13.22 34.54
N ASP A 94 -3.80 -13.86 35.34
CA ASP A 94 -3.87 -15.30 35.58
C ASP A 94 -4.88 -15.66 36.70
N ILE A 95 -6.16 -15.34 36.45
CA ILE A 95 -7.28 -15.67 37.34
C ILE A 95 -8.28 -16.53 36.57
N MET A 96 -8.74 -17.65 37.19
CA MET A 96 -9.57 -18.64 36.50
C MET A 96 -10.94 -18.11 36.05
N THR A 97 -11.50 -17.14 36.74
CA THR A 97 -12.76 -16.49 36.42
C THR A 97 -12.65 -15.52 35.24
N VAL A 98 -11.44 -15.09 34.89
CA VAL A 98 -11.19 -14.22 33.76
C VAL A 98 -11.17 -15.04 32.47
N SER A 99 -11.91 -14.62 31.45
CA SER A 99 -11.91 -15.25 30.12
C SER A 99 -10.55 -15.09 29.42
N ARG A 100 -10.20 -15.96 28.45
CA ARG A 100 -8.93 -15.88 27.69
C ARG A 100 -8.70 -14.50 27.07
N ASN A 101 -9.73 -13.98 26.40
CA ASN A 101 -9.88 -12.60 25.97
C ASN A 101 -11.11 -12.08 26.66
N HIS A 102 -10.95 -11.26 27.69
CA HIS A 102 -12.06 -10.86 28.56
C HIS A 102 -12.64 -9.52 28.12
N GLY A 103 -11.80 -8.54 27.91
CA GLY A 103 -12.19 -7.20 27.51
C GLY A 103 -11.06 -6.42 26.85
N THR A 104 -11.37 -5.24 26.35
CA THR A 104 -10.38 -4.27 25.84
C THR A 104 -10.50 -2.95 26.55
N LEU A 105 -9.36 -2.34 26.84
CA LEU A 105 -9.25 -0.96 27.31
C LEU A 105 -8.70 -0.11 26.17
N VAL A 106 -9.52 0.78 25.65
CA VAL A 106 -9.23 1.61 24.47
C VAL A 106 -9.04 3.04 24.92
N ARG A 107 -7.99 3.70 24.43
CA ARG A 107 -7.72 5.13 24.61
C ARG A 107 -8.03 5.87 23.31
N ASP A 108 -8.86 6.92 23.38
CA ASP A 108 -9.14 7.77 22.24
C ASP A 108 -8.03 8.81 21.98
N SER A 109 -8.17 9.59 20.89
CA SER A 109 -7.23 10.66 20.54
C SER A 109 -7.27 11.86 21.49
N GLU A 110 -8.31 11.98 22.28
CA GLU A 110 -8.48 13.04 23.31
C GLU A 110 -7.92 12.63 24.68
N GLY A 111 -7.54 11.34 24.81
CA GLY A 111 -6.96 10.78 26.03
C GLY A 111 -7.99 10.16 26.98
N ASN A 112 -9.25 10.01 26.55
CA ASN A 112 -10.28 9.34 27.32
C ASN A 112 -10.13 7.82 27.18
N TRP A 113 -10.52 7.10 28.24
CA TRP A 113 -10.49 5.64 28.24
C TRP A 113 -11.89 5.06 28.14
N PHE A 114 -12.01 3.97 27.40
CA PHE A 114 -13.25 3.20 27.23
C PHE A 114 -12.95 1.74 27.45
N TYR A 115 -13.82 1.08 28.19
CA TYR A 115 -13.76 -0.37 28.39
C TYR A 115 -14.87 -1.07 27.59
N ASN A 116 -14.51 -2.15 26.90
CA ASN A 116 -15.41 -2.99 26.14
C ASN A 116 -15.28 -4.44 26.61
N ASP A 117 -16.38 -5.08 26.97
CA ASP A 117 -16.42 -6.53 27.22
C ASP A 117 -16.44 -7.30 25.90
N LEU A 118 -15.63 -8.34 25.79
CA LEU A 118 -15.47 -9.15 24.57
C LEU A 118 -16.36 -10.41 24.60
N GLY A 119 -17.50 -10.35 25.24
CA GLY A 119 -18.39 -11.51 25.42
C GLY A 119 -17.81 -12.48 26.46
N SER A 120 -17.28 -11.94 27.54
CA SER A 120 -16.67 -12.73 28.60
C SER A 120 -17.70 -13.65 29.30
N LYS A 121 -17.24 -14.82 29.80
CA LYS A 121 -18.11 -15.75 30.51
C LYS A 121 -18.56 -15.25 31.89
N GLY A 122 -17.64 -14.50 32.56
CA GLY A 122 -17.87 -13.97 33.89
C GLY A 122 -18.51 -12.58 33.90
N GLY A 123 -18.65 -11.95 32.74
CA GLY A 123 -19.11 -10.58 32.62
C GLY A 123 -18.12 -9.55 33.18
N SER A 124 -18.31 -8.29 32.82
CA SER A 124 -17.50 -7.16 33.29
C SER A 124 -18.37 -6.11 33.95
N LYS A 125 -17.81 -5.41 34.94
CA LYS A 125 -18.45 -4.26 35.58
C LYS A 125 -17.48 -3.10 35.68
N VAL A 126 -17.98 -1.89 35.53
CA VAL A 126 -17.22 -0.64 35.81
C VAL A 126 -17.91 0.07 36.96
N ASN A 127 -17.19 0.27 38.06
CA ASN A 127 -17.73 0.83 39.31
C ASN A 127 -19.04 0.14 39.76
N GLY A 128 -19.10 -1.21 39.65
CA GLY A 128 -20.27 -2.01 40.02
C GLY A 128 -21.35 -2.10 38.93
N ASN A 129 -21.36 -1.26 37.92
CA ASN A 129 -22.33 -1.27 36.82
C ASN A 129 -21.92 -2.27 35.73
N ILE A 130 -22.85 -3.10 35.26
CA ILE A 130 -22.61 -4.10 34.23
C ILE A 130 -22.30 -3.40 32.89
N VAL A 131 -21.28 -3.87 32.22
CA VAL A 131 -20.85 -3.38 30.90
C VAL A 131 -21.59 -4.14 29.79
N TYR A 132 -22.41 -3.45 29.02
CA TYR A 132 -23.11 -4.01 27.84
C TYR A 132 -22.57 -3.50 26.53
N LYS A 133 -21.93 -2.32 26.54
CA LYS A 133 -21.34 -1.62 25.40
C LYS A 133 -20.10 -0.90 25.84
N SER A 134 -19.45 -0.20 24.91
CA SER A 134 -18.34 0.70 25.20
C SER A 134 -18.71 1.63 26.38
N THR A 135 -18.01 1.48 27.48
CA THR A 135 -18.28 2.22 28.72
C THR A 135 -17.10 3.13 29.01
N PRO A 136 -17.30 4.46 29.17
CA PRO A 136 -16.22 5.37 29.52
C PRO A 136 -15.67 5.03 30.92
N VAL A 137 -14.34 5.03 31.02
CA VAL A 137 -13.61 4.74 32.27
C VAL A 137 -12.69 5.91 32.59
N LYS A 138 -12.70 6.35 33.83
CA LYS A 138 -11.81 7.39 34.33
C LYS A 138 -10.66 6.80 35.14
N ILE A 139 -9.59 7.54 35.28
CA ILE A 139 -8.50 7.19 36.18
C ILE A 139 -9.05 7.10 37.62
N GLY A 140 -8.74 6.01 38.30
CA GLY A 140 -9.27 5.68 39.63
C GLY A 140 -10.51 4.76 39.59
N ASP A 141 -11.13 4.53 38.43
CA ASP A 141 -12.28 3.64 38.30
C ASP A 141 -11.87 2.17 38.49
N THR A 142 -12.75 1.40 39.09
CA THR A 142 -12.60 -0.05 39.28
C THR A 142 -13.27 -0.81 38.14
N ILE A 143 -12.51 -1.67 37.46
CA ILE A 143 -12.96 -2.56 36.40
C ILE A 143 -12.97 -3.99 36.96
N SER A 144 -14.14 -4.57 37.14
CA SER A 144 -14.30 -5.92 37.65
C SER A 144 -14.40 -6.90 36.48
N LEU A 145 -13.48 -7.83 36.38
CA LEU A 145 -13.33 -8.81 35.29
C LEU A 145 -13.64 -10.21 35.80
N GLY A 146 -14.89 -10.67 35.66
CA GLY A 146 -15.31 -11.95 36.24
C GLY A 146 -15.10 -12.06 37.75
N GLY A 147 -15.19 -10.95 38.48
CA GLY A 147 -14.96 -10.85 39.92
C GLY A 147 -13.54 -10.48 40.33
N ALA A 148 -12.61 -10.31 39.40
CA ALA A 148 -11.28 -9.76 39.65
C ALA A 148 -11.33 -8.23 39.51
N ASP A 149 -11.16 -7.52 40.61
CA ASP A 149 -11.22 -6.04 40.63
C ASP A 149 -9.86 -5.43 40.27
N CYS A 150 -9.83 -4.72 39.15
CA CYS A 150 -8.66 -4.01 38.66
C CYS A 150 -8.93 -2.50 38.69
N VAL A 151 -7.90 -1.68 39.00
CA VAL A 151 -8.05 -0.23 39.06
C VAL A 151 -7.17 0.43 37.99
N LEU A 152 -7.74 1.39 37.26
CA LEU A 152 -6.99 2.19 36.29
C LEU A 152 -6.18 3.27 37.02
N VAL A 153 -4.85 3.15 36.98
CA VAL A 153 -3.91 4.06 37.68
C VAL A 153 -3.19 4.95 36.65
N PRO A 154 -3.03 6.26 36.90
CA PRO A 154 -2.34 7.13 35.97
C PRO A 154 -0.83 6.85 35.95
N ALA A 155 -0.21 6.96 34.78
CA ALA A 155 1.23 7.19 34.73
C ALA A 155 1.54 8.61 35.26
N SER A 156 2.62 8.78 36.03
CA SER A 156 3.00 10.08 36.55
C SER A 156 3.29 11.08 35.41
N LEU A 157 3.06 12.37 35.63
CA LEU A 157 3.36 13.41 34.63
C LEU A 157 4.85 13.43 34.26
N GLU A 158 5.73 13.16 35.23
CA GLU A 158 7.17 13.07 35.02
C GLU A 158 7.52 11.85 34.12
N GLU A 159 6.88 10.72 34.36
CA GLU A 159 7.06 9.52 33.57
C GLU A 159 6.54 9.71 32.14
N GLN A 160 5.37 10.35 31.98
CA GLN A 160 4.84 10.68 30.66
C GLN A 160 5.78 11.62 29.88
N ARG A 161 6.30 12.66 30.53
CA ARG A 161 7.30 13.57 29.93
C ARG A 161 8.59 12.84 29.58
N TYR A 162 9.12 12.02 30.49
CA TYR A 162 10.31 11.23 30.24
C TYR A 162 10.14 10.27 29.05
N ASN A 163 9.01 9.57 28.99
CA ASN A 163 8.69 8.66 27.89
C ASN A 163 8.55 9.42 26.56
N GLN A 164 7.93 10.60 26.57
CA GLN A 164 7.80 11.46 25.40
C GLN A 164 9.15 12.00 24.91
N GLU A 165 10.01 12.46 25.83
CA GLU A 165 11.37 12.88 25.48
C GLU A 165 12.21 11.72 24.96
N ALA A 166 12.14 10.56 25.60
CA ALA A 166 12.84 9.35 25.17
C ALA A 166 12.41 8.96 23.74
N ARG A 167 11.10 9.01 23.44
CA ARG A 167 10.57 8.81 22.08
C ARG A 167 11.11 9.84 21.10
N SER A 168 11.09 11.11 21.46
CA SER A 168 11.59 12.18 20.61
C SER A 168 13.08 11.99 20.26
N ARG A 169 13.89 11.57 21.23
CA ARG A 169 15.32 11.29 21.04
C ARG A 169 15.57 10.00 20.22
N MET A 170 14.74 8.98 20.39
CA MET A 170 14.89 7.67 19.70
C MET A 170 14.30 7.68 18.29
N THR A 171 13.35 8.57 17.99
CA THR A 171 12.75 8.65 16.66
C THR A 171 13.69 9.41 15.71
N LYS A 172 14.40 8.69 14.85
CA LYS A 172 15.20 9.30 13.80
C LYS A 172 14.30 9.98 12.78
N LYS A 173 14.54 11.27 12.56
CA LYS A 173 13.86 12.04 11.52
C LYS A 173 14.40 11.66 10.14
N PHE A 174 13.55 11.19 9.25
CA PHE A 174 13.90 10.98 7.86
C PHE A 174 13.62 12.26 7.07
N THR A 175 14.68 13.01 6.74
CA THR A 175 14.54 14.20 5.91
C THR A 175 14.49 13.82 4.43
N PRO A 176 13.57 14.37 3.62
CA PRO A 176 13.39 13.95 2.23
C PRO A 176 14.52 14.41 1.30
N TRP A 177 15.24 15.48 1.66
CA TRP A 177 16.13 16.26 0.76
C TRP A 177 17.10 15.41 -0.04
N ARG A 178 17.84 14.52 0.61
CA ARG A 178 18.84 13.68 -0.07
C ARG A 178 18.19 12.68 -1.03
N SER A 179 17.01 12.14 -0.71
CA SER A 179 16.27 11.26 -1.62
C SER A 179 15.69 12.03 -2.78
N LEU A 180 15.17 13.25 -2.56
CA LEU A 180 14.66 14.11 -3.61
C LEU A 180 15.77 14.54 -4.59
N VAL A 181 16.95 14.93 -4.09
CA VAL A 181 18.09 15.25 -4.95
C VAL A 181 18.47 14.04 -5.80
N ALA A 182 18.58 12.84 -5.21
CA ALA A 182 18.91 11.63 -5.96
C ALA A 182 17.83 11.30 -7.01
N LEU A 183 16.53 11.46 -6.67
CA LEU A 183 15.42 11.30 -7.61
C LEU A 183 15.45 12.34 -8.74
N THR A 184 15.74 13.59 -8.41
CA THR A 184 15.85 14.66 -9.41
C THR A 184 16.98 14.39 -10.40
N ILE A 185 18.15 13.96 -9.90
CA ILE A 185 19.27 13.54 -10.76
C ILE A 185 18.86 12.37 -11.64
N PHE A 186 18.19 11.36 -11.05
CA PHE A 186 17.69 10.20 -11.79
C PHE A 186 16.75 10.64 -12.92
N GLN A 187 15.77 11.50 -12.64
CA GLN A 187 14.79 11.99 -13.62
C GLN A 187 15.44 12.82 -14.73
N ILE A 188 16.38 13.71 -14.39
CA ILE A 188 17.13 14.49 -15.39
C ILE A 188 17.91 13.55 -16.32
N MET A 189 18.58 12.56 -15.76
CA MET A 189 19.33 11.58 -16.55
C MET A 189 18.42 10.74 -17.45
N VAL A 190 17.21 10.39 -16.99
CA VAL A 190 16.19 9.71 -17.81
C VAL A 190 15.80 10.55 -19.02
N VAL A 191 15.49 11.83 -18.80
CA VAL A 191 15.13 12.74 -19.89
C VAL A 191 16.27 12.88 -20.90
N ILE A 192 17.52 13.05 -20.42
CA ILE A 192 18.70 13.12 -21.29
C ILE A 192 18.86 11.82 -22.08
N GLN A 193 18.63 10.65 -21.48
CA GLN A 193 18.68 9.36 -22.16
C GLN A 193 17.69 9.31 -23.32
N PHE A 194 16.43 9.68 -23.08
CA PHE A 194 15.41 9.73 -24.15
C PHE A 194 15.77 10.73 -25.26
N MET A 195 16.39 11.86 -24.91
CA MET A 195 16.88 12.81 -25.92
C MET A 195 17.95 12.19 -26.83
N PHE A 196 18.83 11.34 -26.30
CA PHE A 196 19.84 10.66 -27.13
C PHE A 196 19.28 9.53 -27.98
N VAL A 197 18.25 8.81 -27.48
CA VAL A 197 17.64 7.67 -28.18
C VAL A 197 16.68 8.14 -29.27
N GLU A 198 15.76 9.04 -28.93
CA GLU A 198 14.68 9.49 -29.82
C GLU A 198 15.06 10.73 -30.64
N GLY A 199 16.06 11.51 -30.18
CA GLY A 199 16.48 12.74 -30.85
C GLY A 199 15.33 13.71 -31.09
N ASP A 200 15.17 14.16 -32.32
CA ASP A 200 14.10 15.07 -32.74
C ASP A 200 12.70 14.43 -32.71
N ALA A 201 12.61 13.12 -32.65
CA ALA A 201 11.33 12.40 -32.54
C ALA A 201 10.75 12.38 -31.12
N LEU A 202 11.53 12.80 -30.10
CA LEU A 202 11.09 12.79 -28.72
C LEU A 202 9.89 13.74 -28.52
N PRO A 203 8.70 13.21 -28.12
CA PRO A 203 7.56 14.08 -27.85
C PRO A 203 7.85 15.03 -26.68
N SER A 204 7.52 16.31 -26.83
CA SER A 204 7.71 17.33 -25.79
C SER A 204 6.95 17.02 -24.49
N SER A 205 5.94 16.16 -24.55
CA SER A 205 5.22 15.65 -23.37
C SER A 205 6.13 14.91 -22.38
N VAL A 206 7.19 14.25 -22.84
CA VAL A 206 8.11 13.48 -21.99
C VAL A 206 8.89 14.40 -21.04
N PRO A 207 9.73 15.34 -21.51
CA PRO A 207 10.47 16.24 -20.61
C PRO A 207 9.55 17.12 -19.77
N ILE A 208 8.40 17.54 -20.31
CA ILE A 208 7.39 18.32 -19.56
C ILE A 208 6.83 17.50 -18.40
N ALA A 209 6.45 16.24 -18.61
CA ALA A 209 5.90 15.40 -17.57
C ALA A 209 6.91 15.14 -16.43
N PHE A 210 8.17 14.83 -16.77
CA PHE A 210 9.22 14.67 -15.76
C PHE A 210 9.49 15.97 -15.00
N GLY A 211 9.55 17.12 -15.70
CA GLY A 211 9.77 18.44 -15.08
C GLY A 211 8.64 18.81 -14.09
N ILE A 212 7.38 18.62 -14.50
CA ILE A 212 6.22 18.87 -13.63
C ILE A 212 6.21 17.89 -12.45
N PHE A 213 6.49 16.60 -12.69
CA PHE A 213 6.53 15.62 -11.59
C PHE A 213 7.64 15.93 -10.58
N THR A 214 8.82 16.34 -11.06
CA THR A 214 9.91 16.82 -10.19
C THR A 214 9.44 18.00 -9.33
N ALA A 215 8.83 19.01 -9.94
CA ALA A 215 8.30 20.17 -9.21
C ALA A 215 7.27 19.77 -8.15
N ILE A 216 6.35 18.88 -8.49
CA ILE A 216 5.31 18.36 -7.57
C ILE A 216 5.96 17.64 -6.38
N MET A 217 6.96 16.78 -6.60
CA MET A 217 7.69 16.09 -5.53
C MET A 217 8.33 17.07 -4.53
N TRP A 218 8.95 18.14 -5.04
CA TRP A 218 9.56 19.18 -4.21
C TRP A 218 8.51 19.99 -3.46
N ILE A 219 7.46 20.47 -4.12
CA ILE A 219 6.36 21.24 -3.50
C ILE A 219 5.71 20.41 -2.41
N TYR A 220 5.34 19.17 -2.71
CA TYR A 220 4.78 18.23 -1.73
C TYR A 220 5.68 18.09 -0.50
N SER A 221 6.95 17.79 -0.71
CA SER A 221 7.88 17.51 0.39
C SER A 221 8.17 18.75 1.24
N ILE A 222 8.26 19.93 0.64
CA ILE A 222 8.39 21.20 1.35
C ILE A 222 7.14 21.45 2.19
N THR A 223 5.95 21.37 1.59
CA THR A 223 4.67 21.63 2.27
C THR A 223 4.44 20.68 3.44
N ILE A 224 4.62 19.37 3.23
CA ILE A 224 4.43 18.39 4.30
C ILE A 224 5.48 18.54 5.40
N ARG A 225 6.70 18.94 5.04
CA ARG A 225 7.75 19.22 6.03
C ARG A 225 7.46 20.46 6.88
N THR A 226 6.93 21.53 6.27
CA THR A 226 6.53 22.75 7.03
C THR A 226 5.37 22.46 7.98
N MET A 227 4.50 21.47 7.68
CA MET A 227 3.48 20.96 8.59
C MET A 227 4.05 20.16 9.77
N GLY A 228 5.38 19.97 9.82
CA GLY A 228 6.09 19.32 10.92
C GLY A 228 6.25 17.79 10.77
N THR A 229 5.90 17.20 9.63
CA THR A 229 6.07 15.76 9.38
C THR A 229 7.56 15.38 9.32
N THR A 230 7.90 14.22 9.88
CA THR A 230 9.29 13.75 10.02
C THR A 230 9.61 12.45 9.28
N SER A 231 8.62 11.77 8.73
CA SER A 231 8.77 10.49 8.02
C SER A 231 8.38 10.66 6.55
N PHE A 232 9.30 10.36 5.65
CA PHE A 232 9.11 10.45 4.19
C PHE A 232 9.58 9.18 3.46
N GLU A 233 9.77 8.08 4.17
CA GLU A 233 10.27 6.83 3.60
C GLU A 233 9.33 6.29 2.53
N ILE A 234 8.03 6.22 2.85
CA ILE A 234 6.99 5.69 1.96
C ILE A 234 6.88 6.54 0.70
N GLU A 235 6.82 7.86 0.86
CA GLU A 235 6.72 8.80 -0.26
C GLU A 235 7.95 8.74 -1.16
N SER A 236 9.16 8.61 -0.59
CA SER A 236 10.39 8.47 -1.37
C SER A 236 10.36 7.20 -2.24
N ILE A 237 9.83 6.10 -1.71
CA ILE A 237 9.63 4.84 -2.44
C ILE A 237 8.59 5.02 -3.55
N ALA A 238 7.44 5.62 -3.23
CA ALA A 238 6.37 5.84 -4.20
C ALA A 238 6.81 6.79 -5.34
N PHE A 239 7.57 7.84 -5.04
CA PHE A 239 8.16 8.72 -6.04
C PHE A 239 9.15 7.99 -6.95
N PHE A 240 9.99 7.12 -6.38
CA PHE A 240 10.91 6.30 -7.18
C PHE A 240 10.15 5.37 -8.12
N LEU A 241 9.18 4.61 -7.61
CA LEU A 241 8.38 3.71 -8.44
C LEU A 241 7.55 4.45 -9.49
N SER A 242 6.95 5.60 -9.14
CA SER A 242 6.23 6.44 -10.12
C SER A 242 7.16 7.05 -11.17
N THR A 243 8.43 7.33 -10.83
CA THR A 243 9.45 7.74 -11.82
C THR A 243 9.70 6.62 -12.83
N LEU A 244 9.83 5.37 -12.36
CA LEU A 244 9.94 4.22 -13.27
C LEU A 244 8.67 4.05 -14.11
N GLY A 245 7.47 4.25 -13.52
CA GLY A 245 6.20 4.21 -14.25
C GLY A 245 6.11 5.26 -15.36
N LEU A 246 6.56 6.49 -15.10
CA LEU A 246 6.66 7.52 -16.15
C LEU A 246 7.66 7.13 -17.24
N ALA A 247 8.79 6.52 -16.87
CA ALA A 247 9.79 6.09 -17.83
C ALA A 247 9.28 4.95 -18.73
N VAL A 248 8.56 3.96 -18.14
CA VAL A 248 7.89 2.90 -18.91
C VAL A 248 6.85 3.50 -19.87
N THR A 249 6.06 4.47 -19.42
CA THR A 249 5.09 5.16 -20.28
C THR A 249 5.78 5.94 -21.39
N ALA A 250 6.93 6.57 -21.11
CA ALA A 250 7.70 7.31 -22.11
C ALA A 250 8.18 6.42 -23.26
N THR A 251 8.58 5.17 -22.97
CA THR A 251 8.98 4.20 -23.98
C THR A 251 7.79 3.60 -24.74
N SER A 252 6.75 3.18 -23.99
CA SER A 252 5.66 2.35 -24.55
C SER A 252 4.53 3.15 -25.16
N ALA A 253 4.17 4.28 -24.56
CA ALA A 253 3.02 5.11 -24.92
C ALA A 253 3.29 6.59 -24.68
N PRO A 254 4.22 7.23 -25.40
CA PRO A 254 4.61 8.63 -25.16
C PRO A 254 3.44 9.64 -25.27
N SER A 255 2.42 9.31 -26.05
CA SER A 255 1.17 10.10 -26.16
C SER A 255 0.34 10.11 -24.88
N GLU A 256 0.48 9.10 -24.02
CA GLU A 256 -0.24 8.95 -22.75
C GLU A 256 0.50 9.60 -21.55
N MET A 257 1.69 10.19 -21.77
CA MET A 257 2.53 10.76 -20.69
C MET A 257 1.79 11.73 -19.78
N ILE A 258 1.05 12.69 -20.38
CA ILE A 258 0.31 13.70 -19.60
C ILE A 258 -0.82 13.03 -18.82
N LYS A 259 -1.48 12.04 -19.40
CA LYS A 259 -2.54 11.28 -18.74
C LYS A 259 -1.98 10.49 -17.55
N GLN A 260 -0.82 9.84 -17.72
CA GLN A 260 -0.14 9.13 -16.64
C GLN A 260 0.28 10.10 -15.51
N LEU A 261 0.81 11.29 -15.85
CA LEU A 261 1.11 12.33 -14.86
C LEU A 261 -0.14 12.77 -14.09
N ILE A 262 -1.26 13.01 -14.78
CA ILE A 262 -2.53 13.39 -14.15
C ILE A 262 -2.98 12.28 -13.17
N THR A 263 -2.86 11.01 -13.54
CA THR A 263 -3.25 9.92 -12.63
C THR A 263 -2.36 9.83 -11.39
N ILE A 264 -1.06 10.14 -11.50
CA ILE A 264 -0.17 10.25 -10.33
C ILE A 264 -0.63 11.39 -9.43
N VAL A 265 -0.92 12.57 -9.99
CA VAL A 265 -1.39 13.74 -9.22
C VAL A 265 -2.72 13.48 -8.53
N LEU A 266 -3.68 12.85 -9.23
CA LEU A 266 -4.95 12.45 -8.64
C LEU A 266 -4.75 11.40 -7.53
N GLY A 267 -3.81 10.47 -7.72
CA GLY A 267 -3.43 9.51 -6.70
C GLY A 267 -2.83 10.16 -5.45
N MET A 268 -1.94 11.14 -5.63
CA MET A 268 -1.39 11.94 -4.52
C MET A 268 -2.48 12.75 -3.79
N ALA A 269 -3.43 13.30 -4.53
CA ALA A 269 -4.59 14.00 -3.95
C ALA A 269 -5.46 13.03 -3.14
N LEU A 270 -5.75 11.84 -3.67
CA LEU A 270 -6.48 10.78 -2.97
C LEU A 270 -5.72 10.33 -1.71
N PHE A 271 -4.40 10.17 -1.79
CA PHE A 271 -3.55 9.85 -0.64
C PHE A 271 -3.68 10.90 0.48
N LEU A 272 -3.58 12.19 0.15
CA LEU A 272 -3.74 13.28 1.12
C LEU A 272 -5.16 13.31 1.71
N GLY A 273 -6.18 13.14 0.87
CA GLY A 273 -7.58 13.07 1.30
C GLY A 273 -7.85 11.90 2.25
N LEU A 274 -7.32 10.71 1.92
CA LEU A 274 -7.43 9.54 2.78
C LEU A 274 -6.61 9.68 4.07
N CYS A 275 -5.43 10.32 4.05
CA CYS A 275 -4.68 10.62 5.26
C CYS A 275 -5.50 11.52 6.20
N TRP A 276 -6.17 12.55 5.66
CA TRP A 276 -7.06 13.40 6.45
C TRP A 276 -8.28 12.63 6.97
N TYR A 277 -8.89 11.79 6.13
CA TYR A 277 -10.04 10.97 6.50
C TYR A 277 -9.70 9.98 7.63
N LEU A 278 -8.55 9.29 7.54
CA LEU A 278 -8.09 8.28 8.49
C LEU A 278 -7.57 8.86 9.82
N ARG A 279 -7.45 10.17 9.96
CA ARG A 279 -7.11 10.81 11.25
C ARG A 279 -8.12 10.51 12.33
N ASP A 280 -9.37 10.34 11.95
CA ASP A 280 -10.51 10.15 12.82
C ASP A 280 -11.17 8.80 12.53
N LEU A 281 -11.01 7.88 13.49
CA LEU A 281 -11.54 6.52 13.37
C LEU A 281 -13.08 6.51 13.29
N ASP A 282 -13.74 7.42 14.01
CA ASP A 282 -15.21 7.51 14.03
C ASP A 282 -15.80 7.79 12.63
N ARG A 283 -15.08 8.54 11.80
CA ARG A 283 -15.49 8.77 10.40
C ARG A 283 -15.49 7.46 9.62
N ALA A 284 -14.43 6.66 9.75
CA ALA A 284 -14.31 5.37 9.07
C ALA A 284 -15.44 4.42 9.51
N MET A 285 -15.76 4.40 10.81
CA MET A 285 -16.82 3.56 11.36
C MET A 285 -18.21 3.98 10.88
N LYS A 286 -18.50 5.30 10.89
CA LYS A 286 -19.81 5.83 10.45
C LYS A 286 -20.06 5.62 8.96
N THR A 287 -19.02 5.69 8.13
CA THR A 287 -19.15 5.59 6.66
C THR A 287 -19.08 4.16 6.14
N ARG A 288 -18.80 3.14 6.96
CA ARG A 288 -18.64 1.74 6.50
C ARG A 288 -19.81 1.23 5.67
N LYS A 289 -21.05 1.52 6.07
CA LYS A 289 -22.25 1.09 5.34
C LYS A 289 -22.35 1.76 3.97
N LEU A 290 -22.02 3.05 3.90
CA LEU A 290 -21.99 3.80 2.65
C LEU A 290 -20.93 3.23 1.69
N LEU A 291 -19.74 2.85 2.22
CA LEU A 291 -18.68 2.25 1.43
C LEU A 291 -19.06 0.87 0.88
N VAL A 292 -19.77 0.05 1.65
CA VAL A 292 -20.31 -1.21 1.15
C VAL A 292 -21.29 -0.97 0.00
N ILE A 293 -22.26 -0.07 0.18
CA ILE A 293 -23.25 0.27 -0.85
C ILE A 293 -22.56 0.81 -2.10
N ALA A 294 -21.62 1.74 -1.94
CA ALA A 294 -20.85 2.30 -3.06
C ALA A 294 -20.06 1.22 -3.80
N SER A 295 -19.43 0.27 -3.09
CA SER A 295 -18.71 -0.85 -3.68
C SER A 295 -19.63 -1.77 -4.48
N VAL A 296 -20.80 -2.08 -3.93
CA VAL A 296 -21.83 -2.88 -4.62
C VAL A 296 -22.27 -2.19 -5.91
N ILE A 297 -22.58 -0.91 -5.84
CA ILE A 297 -22.99 -0.11 -7.02
C ILE A 297 -21.87 -0.09 -8.07
N LEU A 298 -20.61 0.15 -7.67
CA LEU A 298 -19.47 0.17 -8.58
C LEU A 298 -19.26 -1.17 -9.29
N LEU A 299 -19.37 -2.29 -8.56
CA LEU A 299 -19.22 -3.62 -9.16
C LEU A 299 -20.40 -3.95 -10.09
N LEU A 300 -21.62 -3.56 -9.75
CA LEU A 300 -22.79 -3.74 -10.62
C LEU A 300 -22.65 -2.89 -11.88
N ILE A 301 -22.25 -1.62 -11.76
CA ILE A 301 -21.93 -0.77 -12.92
C ILE A 301 -20.91 -1.46 -13.83
N ASN A 302 -19.88 -2.09 -13.24
CA ASN A 302 -18.86 -2.79 -14.00
C ASN A 302 -19.41 -4.02 -14.73
N ILE A 303 -20.31 -4.78 -14.11
CA ILE A 303 -20.94 -5.96 -14.74
C ILE A 303 -21.84 -5.53 -15.93
N PHE A 304 -22.63 -4.47 -15.76
CA PHE A 304 -23.62 -4.06 -16.77
C PHE A 304 -23.08 -3.15 -17.87
N LEU A 305 -22.10 -2.29 -17.56
CA LEU A 305 -21.52 -1.31 -18.47
C LEU A 305 -20.07 -1.60 -18.85
N GLY A 306 -19.50 -2.67 -18.35
CA GLY A 306 -18.13 -3.05 -18.63
C GLY A 306 -17.91 -3.43 -20.09
N THR A 307 -16.80 -2.98 -20.66
CA THR A 307 -16.34 -3.38 -22.01
C THR A 307 -15.42 -4.59 -21.90
N ASN A 308 -15.60 -5.55 -22.81
CA ASN A 308 -14.75 -6.75 -22.85
C ASN A 308 -13.39 -6.37 -23.47
N LYS A 309 -12.31 -6.51 -22.68
CA LYS A 309 -10.94 -6.41 -23.17
C LYS A 309 -10.19 -7.68 -22.74
N TYR A 310 -9.61 -8.38 -23.70
CA TYR A 310 -8.81 -9.60 -23.47
C TYR A 310 -9.51 -10.71 -22.64
N GLY A 311 -10.85 -10.80 -22.75
CA GLY A 311 -11.65 -11.82 -22.08
C GLY A 311 -12.17 -11.45 -20.69
N ALA A 312 -11.88 -10.25 -20.19
CA ALA A 312 -12.45 -9.69 -18.96
C ALA A 312 -13.29 -8.44 -19.25
N THR A 313 -14.43 -8.32 -18.54
CA THR A 313 -15.34 -7.14 -18.65
C THR A 313 -15.14 -6.21 -17.46
N ASN A 314 -13.91 -5.73 -17.27
CA ASN A 314 -13.52 -4.97 -16.07
C ASN A 314 -13.26 -3.48 -16.32
N TRP A 315 -13.42 -3.00 -17.55
CA TRP A 315 -13.21 -1.60 -17.91
C TRP A 315 -14.53 -0.90 -18.24
N VAL A 316 -14.75 0.25 -17.64
CA VAL A 316 -15.91 1.12 -17.95
C VAL A 316 -15.40 2.37 -18.64
N SER A 317 -16.04 2.73 -19.77
CA SER A 317 -15.72 3.90 -20.57
C SER A 317 -16.81 4.97 -20.39
N LEU A 318 -16.44 6.14 -19.89
CA LEU A 318 -17.33 7.28 -19.68
C LEU A 318 -16.70 8.54 -20.30
N GLY A 319 -17.32 9.08 -21.36
CA GLY A 319 -16.92 10.36 -21.94
C GLY A 319 -15.45 10.45 -22.37
N GLY A 320 -14.85 9.34 -22.90
CA GLY A 320 -13.46 9.31 -23.33
C GLY A 320 -12.46 8.89 -22.23
N PHE A 321 -12.90 8.77 -20.98
CA PHE A 321 -12.09 8.22 -19.88
C PHE A 321 -12.45 6.76 -19.64
N THR A 322 -11.43 5.90 -19.57
CA THR A 322 -11.59 4.51 -19.15
C THR A 322 -11.08 4.33 -17.73
N PHE A 323 -11.87 3.70 -16.89
CA PHE A 323 -11.48 3.39 -15.51
C PHE A 323 -11.94 1.97 -15.14
N GLN A 324 -11.28 1.40 -14.16
CA GLN A 324 -11.60 0.07 -13.64
C GLN A 324 -12.21 0.21 -12.24
N PRO A 325 -13.54 0.04 -12.11
CA PRO A 325 -14.23 0.22 -10.83
C PRO A 325 -13.71 -0.69 -9.71
N SER A 326 -13.32 -1.92 -10.03
CA SER A 326 -12.76 -2.88 -9.06
C SER A 326 -11.48 -2.39 -8.38
N GLU A 327 -10.70 -1.52 -9.03
CA GLU A 327 -9.54 -0.89 -8.39
C GLU A 327 -9.96 0.01 -7.22
N LEU A 328 -10.98 0.86 -7.41
CA LEU A 328 -11.49 1.73 -6.35
C LEU A 328 -12.10 0.92 -5.19
N VAL A 329 -12.74 -0.21 -5.52
CA VAL A 329 -13.30 -1.11 -4.51
C VAL A 329 -12.22 -1.69 -3.59
N LYS A 330 -10.95 -1.82 -3.99
CA LYS A 330 -9.84 -2.24 -3.12
C LYS A 330 -9.72 -1.36 -1.88
N ILE A 331 -9.77 -0.02 -2.04
CA ILE A 331 -9.70 0.92 -0.91
C ILE A 331 -10.91 0.74 0.02
N ALA A 332 -12.10 0.69 -0.56
CA ALA A 332 -13.32 0.48 0.23
C ALA A 332 -13.30 -0.89 0.95
N TYR A 333 -12.78 -1.92 0.30
CA TYR A 333 -12.66 -3.28 0.85
C TYR A 333 -11.76 -3.31 2.09
N ILE A 334 -10.60 -2.64 2.04
CA ILE A 334 -9.70 -2.48 3.19
C ILE A 334 -10.41 -1.75 4.33
N LEU A 335 -11.07 -0.61 4.03
CA LEU A 335 -11.79 0.18 5.02
C LEU A 335 -12.91 -0.61 5.68
N VAL A 336 -13.75 -1.28 4.89
CA VAL A 336 -14.85 -2.12 5.39
C VAL A 336 -14.32 -3.30 6.19
N GLY A 337 -13.29 -3.98 5.70
CA GLY A 337 -12.66 -5.10 6.38
C GLY A 337 -12.06 -4.70 7.74
N ALA A 338 -11.33 -3.60 7.79
CA ALA A 338 -10.77 -3.08 9.03
C ALA A 338 -11.85 -2.54 9.99
N ALA A 339 -12.85 -1.78 9.48
CA ALA A 339 -13.90 -1.16 10.30
C ALA A 339 -14.91 -2.15 10.86
N THR A 340 -15.15 -3.28 10.19
CA THR A 340 -16.05 -4.33 10.74
C THR A 340 -15.43 -5.08 11.92
N LEU A 341 -14.15 -4.90 12.16
CA LEU A 341 -13.40 -5.61 13.20
C LEU A 341 -13.29 -4.82 14.50
N ASP A 342 -13.60 -3.53 14.51
CA ASP A 342 -13.44 -2.67 15.69
C ASP A 342 -14.54 -2.88 16.75
N GLU A 343 -15.71 -3.38 16.37
CA GLU A 343 -16.63 -4.04 17.31
C GLU A 343 -16.15 -5.50 17.46
N LEU A 344 -14.96 -5.65 18.03
CA LEU A 344 -14.25 -6.90 18.22
C LEU A 344 -15.19 -7.91 18.87
N PHE A 345 -15.46 -9.01 18.17
CA PHE A 345 -16.18 -10.19 18.66
C PHE A 345 -17.70 -10.25 18.47
N GLU A 346 -18.38 -9.29 17.86
CA GLU A 346 -19.72 -9.58 17.36
C GLU A 346 -19.62 -10.53 16.14
N LYS A 347 -20.07 -11.77 16.35
CA LYS A 347 -20.16 -12.80 15.27
C LYS A 347 -20.90 -12.29 14.04
N LYS A 348 -21.87 -11.39 14.22
CA LYS A 348 -22.68 -10.78 13.18
C LYS A 348 -21.84 -9.93 12.19
N ASN A 349 -20.85 -9.19 12.67
CA ASN A 349 -20.03 -8.31 11.82
C ASN A 349 -19.06 -9.12 10.93
N LEU A 350 -18.52 -10.23 11.44
CA LEU A 350 -17.72 -11.15 10.63
C LEU A 350 -18.54 -11.79 9.51
N THR A 351 -19.77 -12.19 9.82
CA THR A 351 -20.67 -12.77 8.82
C THR A 351 -21.02 -11.78 7.72
N LEU A 352 -21.24 -10.51 8.07
CA LEU A 352 -21.48 -9.43 7.08
C LEU A 352 -20.27 -9.19 6.19
N PHE A 353 -19.05 -9.15 6.75
CA PHE A 353 -17.83 -9.01 5.96
C PHE A 353 -17.58 -10.23 5.06
N LEU A 354 -17.86 -11.45 5.56
CA LEU A 354 -17.79 -12.65 4.74
C LEU A 354 -18.78 -12.57 3.57
N GLY A 355 -20.04 -12.18 3.83
CA GLY A 355 -21.05 -11.99 2.78
C GLY A 355 -20.63 -10.95 1.73
N PHE A 356 -20.08 -9.82 2.18
CA PHE A 356 -19.54 -8.79 1.28
C PHE A 356 -18.37 -9.32 0.45
N SER A 357 -17.46 -10.09 1.05
CA SER A 357 -16.32 -10.68 0.36
C SER A 357 -16.75 -11.70 -0.70
N ILE A 358 -17.72 -12.58 -0.35
CA ILE A 358 -18.29 -13.54 -1.31
C ILE A 358 -18.96 -12.81 -2.47
N PHE A 359 -19.68 -11.72 -2.19
CA PHE A 359 -20.29 -10.90 -3.24
C PHE A 359 -19.23 -10.28 -4.18
N CYS A 360 -18.17 -9.66 -3.63
CA CYS A 360 -17.08 -9.09 -4.42
C CYS A 360 -16.41 -10.16 -5.29
N LEU A 361 -16.06 -11.32 -4.71
CA LEU A 361 -15.44 -12.42 -5.44
C LEU A 361 -16.36 -12.98 -6.53
N GLY A 362 -17.66 -13.10 -6.25
CA GLY A 362 -18.66 -13.51 -7.24
C GLY A 362 -18.75 -12.55 -8.42
N CYS A 363 -18.81 -11.24 -8.16
CA CYS A 363 -18.82 -10.22 -9.22
C CYS A 363 -17.55 -10.29 -10.07
N LEU A 364 -16.36 -10.39 -9.46
CA LEU A 364 -15.08 -10.49 -10.16
C LEU A 364 -14.99 -11.76 -11.00
N ALA A 365 -15.48 -12.89 -10.49
CA ALA A 365 -15.56 -14.15 -11.23
C ALA A 365 -16.51 -14.07 -12.44
N LEU A 366 -17.66 -13.39 -12.29
CA LEU A 366 -18.59 -13.15 -13.40
C LEU A 366 -17.96 -12.28 -14.49
N MET A 367 -17.21 -11.24 -14.10
CA MET A 367 -16.47 -10.36 -15.02
C MET A 367 -15.26 -11.05 -15.67
N GLY A 368 -14.84 -12.22 -15.18
CA GLY A 368 -13.66 -12.92 -15.69
C GLY A 368 -12.33 -12.34 -15.18
N ASP A 369 -12.36 -11.47 -14.17
CA ASP A 369 -11.17 -10.86 -13.56
C ASP A 369 -10.66 -11.71 -12.38
N PHE A 370 -10.04 -12.85 -12.70
CA PHE A 370 -9.55 -13.81 -11.70
C PHE A 370 -8.29 -13.32 -10.99
N GLY A 371 -7.49 -12.46 -11.64
CA GLY A 371 -6.32 -11.86 -11.03
C GLY A 371 -6.72 -10.98 -9.84
N THR A 372 -7.64 -10.05 -10.07
CA THR A 372 -8.19 -9.20 -9.01
C THR A 372 -8.96 -10.02 -7.97
N ALA A 373 -9.71 -11.06 -8.38
CA ALA A 373 -10.38 -11.95 -7.44
C ALA A 373 -9.39 -12.66 -6.49
N ALA A 374 -8.27 -13.15 -7.00
CA ALA A 374 -7.21 -13.76 -6.17
C ALA A 374 -6.63 -12.75 -5.16
N ILE A 375 -6.42 -11.49 -5.56
CA ILE A 375 -5.94 -10.43 -4.68
C ILE A 375 -6.95 -10.17 -3.55
N PHE A 376 -8.24 -10.03 -3.86
CA PHE A 376 -9.30 -9.86 -2.86
C PHE A 376 -9.36 -11.06 -1.91
N PHE A 377 -9.26 -12.28 -2.45
CA PHE A 377 -9.31 -13.49 -1.65
C PHE A 377 -8.13 -13.58 -0.67
N VAL A 378 -6.89 -13.34 -1.12
CA VAL A 378 -5.72 -13.36 -0.22
C VAL A 378 -5.82 -12.25 0.83
N THR A 379 -6.30 -11.07 0.46
CA THR A 379 -6.56 -9.97 1.40
C THR A 379 -7.62 -10.38 2.43
N PHE A 380 -8.71 -11.03 2.01
CA PHE A 380 -9.72 -11.59 2.89
C PHE A 380 -9.13 -12.59 3.90
N LEU A 381 -8.26 -13.49 3.43
CA LEU A 381 -7.60 -14.46 4.31
C LEU A 381 -6.75 -13.78 5.38
N VAL A 382 -5.96 -12.76 4.99
CA VAL A 382 -5.11 -12.02 5.93
C VAL A 382 -5.95 -11.27 6.95
N ILE A 383 -6.99 -10.55 6.53
CA ILE A 383 -7.91 -9.84 7.43
C ILE A 383 -8.58 -10.84 8.40
N SER A 384 -9.09 -11.96 7.88
CA SER A 384 -9.76 -12.99 8.68
C SER A 384 -8.81 -13.67 9.67
N PHE A 385 -7.56 -13.90 9.27
CA PHE A 385 -6.54 -14.50 10.14
C PHE A 385 -6.12 -13.54 11.26
N LEU A 386 -5.82 -12.29 10.94
CA LEU A 386 -5.45 -11.28 11.94
C LEU A 386 -6.52 -11.12 13.02
N ARG A 387 -7.77 -11.35 12.64
CA ARG A 387 -8.88 -11.31 13.58
C ARG A 387 -9.03 -12.58 14.40
N SER A 388 -9.03 -13.77 13.75
CA SER A 388 -9.41 -15.02 14.43
C SER A 388 -8.24 -15.66 15.17
N GLY A 389 -7.01 -15.44 14.73
CA GLY A 389 -5.81 -16.16 15.20
C GLY A 389 -5.86 -17.67 14.97
N ASP A 390 -6.83 -18.17 14.20
CA ASP A 390 -7.16 -19.58 14.08
C ASP A 390 -6.79 -20.12 12.69
N PHE A 391 -5.74 -20.90 12.64
CA PHE A 391 -5.26 -21.54 11.41
C PHE A 391 -6.27 -22.54 10.83
N SER A 392 -7.08 -23.20 11.67
CA SER A 392 -8.06 -24.19 11.19
C SER A 392 -9.12 -23.54 10.31
N LYS A 393 -9.57 -22.32 10.66
CA LYS A 393 -10.49 -21.53 9.83
C LYS A 393 -9.85 -21.11 8.52
N LEU A 394 -8.56 -20.76 8.56
CA LEU A 394 -7.82 -20.41 7.35
C LEU A 394 -7.76 -21.59 6.37
N PHE A 395 -7.42 -22.81 6.85
CA PHE A 395 -7.40 -24.01 6.02
C PHE A 395 -8.78 -24.34 5.44
N LEU A 396 -9.85 -24.19 6.22
CA LEU A 396 -11.22 -24.38 5.74
C LEU A 396 -11.55 -23.41 4.59
N LEU A 397 -11.22 -22.13 4.75
CA LEU A 397 -11.47 -21.10 3.73
C LEU A 397 -10.67 -21.36 2.45
N VAL A 398 -9.40 -21.73 2.59
CA VAL A 398 -8.55 -22.09 1.43
C VAL A 398 -9.08 -23.34 0.73
N GLY A 399 -9.52 -24.35 1.48
CA GLY A 399 -10.14 -25.56 0.92
C GLY A 399 -11.44 -25.26 0.18
N ALA A 400 -12.30 -24.42 0.76
CA ALA A 400 -13.55 -23.98 0.12
C ALA A 400 -13.28 -23.18 -1.18
N ALA A 401 -12.27 -22.29 -1.16
CA ALA A 401 -11.86 -21.56 -2.35
C ALA A 401 -11.29 -22.49 -3.44
N GLY A 402 -10.48 -23.48 -3.05
CA GLY A 402 -9.98 -24.49 -3.98
C GLY A 402 -11.11 -25.25 -4.68
N ALA A 403 -12.13 -25.66 -3.93
CA ALA A 403 -13.34 -26.27 -4.51
C ALA A 403 -14.08 -25.29 -5.45
N GLY A 404 -14.16 -24.00 -5.10
CA GLY A 404 -14.73 -22.96 -5.95
C GLY A 404 -13.95 -22.78 -7.26
N VAL A 405 -12.62 -22.79 -7.21
CA VAL A 405 -11.75 -22.72 -8.41
C VAL A 405 -11.98 -23.93 -9.31
N LEU A 406 -12.03 -25.14 -8.75
CA LEU A 406 -12.31 -26.36 -9.53
C LEU A 406 -13.69 -26.29 -10.22
N MET A 407 -14.70 -25.75 -9.53
CA MET A 407 -16.01 -25.51 -10.10
C MET A 407 -15.96 -24.50 -11.26
N ILE A 408 -15.26 -23.37 -11.09
CA ILE A 408 -15.10 -22.34 -12.14
C ILE A 408 -14.38 -22.92 -13.38
N LEU A 409 -13.32 -23.70 -13.19
CA LEU A 409 -12.57 -24.32 -14.27
C LEU A 409 -13.45 -25.23 -15.15
N ARG A 410 -14.49 -25.84 -14.56
CA ARG A 410 -15.45 -26.66 -15.31
C ARG A 410 -16.39 -25.83 -16.20
N PHE A 411 -16.71 -24.59 -15.79
CA PHE A 411 -17.65 -23.72 -16.54
C PHE A 411 -16.98 -22.71 -17.47
N LYS A 412 -15.69 -22.43 -17.29
CA LYS A 412 -14.93 -21.43 -18.05
C LYS A 412 -13.71 -22.05 -18.75
N PRO A 413 -13.87 -22.72 -19.92
CA PRO A 413 -12.78 -23.44 -20.58
C PRO A 413 -11.57 -22.59 -20.98
N TYR A 414 -11.75 -21.27 -21.22
CA TYR A 414 -10.64 -20.38 -21.60
C TYR A 414 -9.58 -20.24 -20.48
N ILE A 415 -9.97 -20.43 -19.22
CA ILE A 415 -9.05 -20.42 -18.09
C ILE A 415 -8.14 -21.64 -18.13
N LEU A 416 -8.70 -22.81 -18.54
CA LEU A 416 -7.90 -24.01 -18.74
C LEU A 416 -6.79 -23.80 -19.78
N GLY A 417 -7.01 -22.95 -20.79
CA GLY A 417 -5.99 -22.56 -21.76
C GLY A 417 -4.77 -21.92 -21.09
N ARG A 418 -4.98 -20.99 -20.14
CA ARG A 418 -3.89 -20.35 -19.39
C ARG A 418 -3.14 -21.34 -18.49
N PHE A 419 -3.84 -22.31 -17.90
CA PHE A 419 -3.21 -23.38 -17.11
C PHE A 419 -2.44 -24.38 -17.97
N LYS A 420 -2.85 -24.63 -19.22
CA LYS A 420 -2.12 -25.51 -20.16
C LYS A 420 -0.78 -24.92 -20.60
N THR A 421 -0.70 -23.60 -20.73
CA THR A 421 0.54 -22.90 -21.10
C THR A 421 1.43 -22.59 -19.91
N TRP A 422 0.91 -22.63 -18.69
CA TRP A 422 1.65 -22.35 -17.47
C TRP A 422 2.82 -23.33 -17.29
N MET A 423 4.01 -22.81 -17.04
CA MET A 423 5.32 -23.50 -16.97
C MET A 423 5.72 -24.20 -18.29
N HIS A 424 4.95 -23.98 -19.37
CA HIS A 424 5.17 -24.56 -20.70
C HIS A 424 5.09 -23.45 -21.77
N ALA A 425 5.36 -22.19 -21.42
CA ALA A 425 5.23 -21.07 -22.36
C ALA A 425 6.10 -21.26 -23.62
N TRP A 426 7.27 -21.88 -23.47
CA TRP A 426 8.18 -22.17 -24.59
C TRP A 426 7.68 -23.23 -25.56
N ASP A 427 6.71 -24.08 -25.18
CA ASP A 427 6.07 -25.03 -26.07
C ASP A 427 5.01 -24.36 -26.95
N PHE A 428 4.57 -23.11 -26.57
CA PHE A 428 3.53 -22.37 -27.28
C PHE A 428 3.96 -20.91 -27.54
N PRO A 429 5.13 -20.64 -28.17
CA PRO A 429 5.74 -19.29 -28.23
C PRO A 429 4.95 -18.29 -29.07
N ASP A 430 4.13 -18.77 -30.01
CA ASP A 430 3.30 -17.94 -30.90
C ASP A 430 1.79 -18.04 -30.59
N ALA A 431 1.45 -18.65 -29.45
CA ALA A 431 0.08 -18.85 -28.99
C ALA A 431 -0.08 -18.36 -27.53
N GLY A 432 -0.51 -19.23 -26.62
CA GLY A 432 -0.78 -18.87 -25.23
C GLY A 432 0.43 -18.43 -24.40
N GLY A 433 1.66 -18.83 -24.80
CA GLY A 433 2.93 -18.46 -24.16
C GLY A 433 3.61 -17.22 -24.75
N TYR A 434 3.01 -16.60 -25.78
CA TYR A 434 3.63 -15.50 -26.54
C TYR A 434 4.17 -14.37 -25.66
N GLN A 435 3.35 -13.85 -24.73
CA GLN A 435 3.73 -12.75 -23.88
C GLN A 435 4.85 -13.10 -22.90
N GLN A 436 4.78 -14.29 -22.27
CA GLN A 436 5.80 -14.76 -21.33
C GLN A 436 7.14 -15.02 -22.02
N VAL A 437 7.14 -15.71 -23.16
CA VAL A 437 8.36 -15.98 -23.93
C VAL A 437 9.04 -14.68 -24.36
N ARG A 438 8.27 -13.71 -24.88
CA ARG A 438 8.80 -12.39 -25.26
C ARG A 438 9.36 -11.64 -24.04
N THR A 439 8.68 -11.68 -22.91
CA THR A 439 9.12 -11.05 -21.66
C THR A 439 10.43 -11.67 -21.14
N MET A 440 10.53 -12.99 -21.11
CA MET A 440 11.76 -13.65 -20.67
C MET A 440 12.93 -13.39 -21.64
N SER A 441 12.67 -13.39 -22.95
CA SER A 441 13.68 -13.07 -23.96
C SER A 441 14.18 -11.63 -23.84
N ALA A 442 13.26 -10.67 -23.65
CA ALA A 442 13.60 -9.27 -23.44
C ALA A 442 14.40 -9.05 -22.15
N GLY A 443 13.96 -9.67 -21.05
CA GLY A 443 14.71 -9.61 -19.78
C GLY A 443 16.12 -10.22 -19.89
N ALA A 444 16.28 -11.29 -20.66
CA ALA A 444 17.60 -11.88 -20.94
C ALA A 444 18.49 -10.93 -21.75
N SER A 445 17.94 -10.22 -22.75
CA SER A 445 18.69 -9.23 -23.55
C SER A 445 19.15 -8.04 -22.71
N GLY A 446 18.35 -7.60 -21.71
CA GLY A 446 18.71 -6.49 -20.83
C GLY A 446 19.84 -6.80 -19.84
N GLY A 447 20.05 -8.08 -19.51
CA GLY A 447 21.07 -8.50 -18.55
C GLY A 447 20.92 -7.82 -17.19
N MET A 448 22.06 -7.52 -16.53
CA MET A 448 22.04 -6.99 -15.16
C MET A 448 21.72 -5.48 -15.09
N VAL A 449 22.16 -4.68 -16.06
CA VAL A 449 22.09 -3.21 -16.01
C VAL A 449 21.24 -2.58 -17.11
N GLY A 450 20.62 -3.39 -17.95
CA GLY A 450 19.72 -2.95 -19.02
C GLY A 450 20.42 -2.56 -20.33
N LEU A 451 19.62 -2.45 -21.38
CA LEU A 451 20.05 -1.90 -22.67
C LEU A 451 20.20 -0.36 -22.60
N GLY A 452 19.35 0.28 -21.83
CA GLY A 452 19.13 1.71 -21.68
C GLY A 452 17.66 2.03 -21.88
N PRO A 453 17.09 3.02 -21.14
CA PRO A 453 15.71 3.47 -21.36
C PRO A 453 15.46 3.85 -22.83
N GLY A 454 14.41 3.32 -23.41
CA GLY A 454 14.04 3.54 -24.81
C GLY A 454 14.72 2.63 -25.83
N GLU A 455 15.73 1.83 -25.43
CA GLU A 455 16.45 0.92 -26.33
C GLU A 455 15.84 -0.48 -26.37
N GLY A 456 14.78 -0.72 -25.61
CA GLY A 456 14.08 -2.00 -25.57
C GLY A 456 13.12 -2.20 -26.75
N TRP A 457 12.66 -3.43 -26.93
CA TRP A 457 11.69 -3.80 -27.97
C TRP A 457 10.40 -4.38 -27.40
N LEU A 458 10.38 -4.78 -26.12
CA LEU A 458 9.21 -5.44 -25.50
C LEU A 458 7.98 -4.52 -25.49
N HIS A 459 8.16 -3.21 -25.49
CA HIS A 459 7.08 -2.23 -25.59
C HIS A 459 6.17 -2.42 -26.82
N LYS A 460 6.63 -3.14 -27.86
CA LYS A 460 5.84 -3.48 -29.07
C LYS A 460 4.86 -4.62 -28.84
N VAL A 461 4.99 -5.34 -27.73
CA VAL A 461 4.08 -6.42 -27.36
C VAL A 461 2.82 -5.84 -26.71
N ALA A 462 1.65 -6.36 -27.04
CA ALA A 462 0.38 -5.90 -26.50
C ALA A 462 0.35 -5.98 -24.97
N ALA A 463 -0.10 -4.91 -24.31
CA ALA A 463 -0.19 -4.77 -22.86
C ALA A 463 1.16 -4.90 -22.11
N ALA A 464 2.28 -4.63 -22.78
CA ALA A 464 3.60 -4.69 -22.15
C ALA A 464 3.76 -3.64 -21.05
N ASP A 465 3.23 -2.45 -21.24
CA ASP A 465 3.25 -1.33 -20.30
C ASP A 465 2.32 -1.49 -19.10
N THR A 466 1.44 -2.48 -19.12
CA THR A 466 0.52 -2.78 -18.01
C THR A 466 0.86 -4.10 -17.33
N ASP A 467 0.86 -5.20 -18.07
CA ASP A 467 0.91 -6.56 -17.54
C ASP A 467 2.32 -7.15 -17.52
N LEU A 468 3.22 -6.69 -18.42
CA LEU A 468 4.57 -7.20 -18.59
C LEU A 468 5.65 -6.17 -18.19
N VAL A 469 5.28 -5.18 -17.38
CA VAL A 469 6.15 -4.07 -16.97
C VAL A 469 7.45 -4.54 -16.35
N PHE A 470 7.44 -5.64 -15.59
CA PHE A 470 8.67 -6.23 -15.05
C PHE A 470 9.65 -6.62 -16.17
N GLY A 471 9.14 -7.08 -17.31
CA GLY A 471 9.95 -7.36 -18.50
C GLY A 471 10.57 -6.11 -19.10
N ILE A 472 9.80 -5.01 -19.28
CA ILE A 472 10.32 -3.73 -19.76
C ILE A 472 11.40 -3.20 -18.80
N LEU A 473 11.16 -3.26 -17.49
CA LEU A 473 12.17 -2.87 -16.50
C LEU A 473 13.42 -3.74 -16.60
N SER A 474 13.27 -5.06 -16.79
CA SER A 474 14.41 -5.98 -16.91
C SER A 474 15.18 -5.75 -18.21
N GLU A 475 14.51 -5.42 -19.30
CA GLU A 475 15.12 -5.16 -20.60
C GLU A 475 15.87 -3.83 -20.62
N GLU A 476 15.17 -2.74 -20.33
CA GLU A 476 15.71 -1.39 -20.49
C GLU A 476 16.58 -0.93 -19.31
N TRP A 477 16.16 -1.27 -18.09
CA TRP A 477 16.80 -0.82 -16.86
C TRP A 477 17.67 -1.89 -16.20
N GLY A 478 17.54 -3.14 -16.66
CA GLY A 478 18.26 -4.31 -16.16
C GLY A 478 17.59 -4.97 -14.96
N LEU A 479 17.98 -6.23 -14.76
CA LEU A 479 17.42 -7.06 -13.70
C LEU A 479 17.62 -6.45 -12.30
N ILE A 480 18.72 -5.72 -12.06
CA ILE A 480 18.97 -5.09 -10.76
C ILE A 480 17.89 -4.06 -10.44
N ILE A 481 17.55 -3.14 -11.35
CA ILE A 481 16.50 -2.13 -11.11
C ILE A 481 15.13 -2.78 -11.04
N ALA A 482 14.83 -3.78 -11.88
CA ALA A 482 13.58 -4.52 -11.80
C ALA A 482 13.39 -5.20 -10.42
N VAL A 483 14.44 -5.83 -9.88
CA VAL A 483 14.44 -6.41 -8.52
C VAL A 483 14.35 -5.32 -7.45
N LEU A 484 15.03 -4.18 -7.60
CA LEU A 484 14.91 -3.05 -6.66
C LEU A 484 13.49 -2.47 -6.64
N ALA A 485 12.76 -2.46 -7.76
CA ALA A 485 11.35 -2.09 -7.79
C ALA A 485 10.49 -3.07 -6.96
N VAL A 486 10.72 -4.38 -7.08
CA VAL A 486 10.06 -5.40 -6.24
C VAL A 486 10.42 -5.20 -4.77
N LEU A 487 11.71 -5.03 -4.45
CA LEU A 487 12.18 -4.78 -3.08
C LEU A 487 11.63 -3.47 -2.49
N SER A 488 11.31 -2.49 -3.31
CA SER A 488 10.62 -1.27 -2.90
C SER A 488 9.23 -1.58 -2.36
N ILE A 489 8.46 -2.44 -3.03
CA ILE A 489 7.15 -2.90 -2.54
C ILE A 489 7.31 -3.73 -1.26
N VAL A 490 8.30 -4.63 -1.19
CA VAL A 490 8.60 -5.39 0.05
C VAL A 490 8.96 -4.45 1.20
N THR A 491 9.66 -3.35 0.92
CA THR A 491 10.01 -2.35 1.94
C THR A 491 8.78 -1.64 2.51
N LEU A 492 7.73 -1.41 1.72
CA LEU A 492 6.43 -0.95 2.23
C LEU A 492 5.84 -1.96 3.22
N GLY A 493 6.02 -3.26 2.96
CA GLY A 493 5.62 -4.34 3.89
C GLY A 493 6.40 -4.31 5.20
N ILE A 494 7.71 -4.14 5.14
CA ILE A 494 8.56 -3.99 6.34
C ILE A 494 8.13 -2.77 7.14
N PHE A 495 7.78 -1.66 6.47
CA PHE A 495 7.24 -0.47 7.11
C PHE A 495 5.95 -0.78 7.87
N ALA A 496 4.98 -1.44 7.23
CA ALA A 496 3.71 -1.81 7.87
C ALA A 496 3.94 -2.68 9.11
N VAL A 497 4.72 -3.76 9.00
CA VAL A 497 5.02 -4.67 10.12
C VAL A 497 5.67 -3.94 11.30
N ARG A 498 6.52 -2.96 11.03
CA ARG A 498 7.15 -2.16 12.11
C ARG A 498 6.21 -1.17 12.75
N SER A 499 5.35 -0.53 11.94
CA SER A 499 4.34 0.40 12.45
C SER A 499 3.30 -0.28 13.35
N ILE A 500 3.01 -1.56 13.07
CA ILE A 500 2.07 -2.37 13.84
C ILE A 500 2.53 -2.60 15.28
N LYS A 501 3.84 -2.75 15.53
CA LYS A 501 4.39 -2.98 16.89
C LYS A 501 4.09 -1.85 17.87
N ALA A 502 3.78 -0.65 17.37
CA ALA A 502 3.40 0.52 18.15
C ALA A 502 1.93 0.93 17.89
N GLY A 503 1.11 0.01 17.41
CA GLY A 503 -0.21 0.28 16.82
C GLY A 503 -1.17 1.07 17.70
N ARG A 504 -1.92 1.99 17.08
CA ARG A 504 -2.95 2.83 17.72
C ARG A 504 -4.22 2.04 18.02
N SER A 505 -4.65 1.19 17.07
CA SER A 505 -5.80 0.31 17.22
C SER A 505 -5.72 -0.83 16.22
N ALA A 506 -6.51 -1.88 16.46
CA ALA A 506 -6.65 -3.02 15.55
C ALA A 506 -7.06 -2.58 14.14
N PHE A 507 -7.90 -1.55 14.01
CA PHE A 507 -8.29 -0.99 12.70
C PHE A 507 -7.09 -0.61 11.84
N TYR A 508 -6.19 0.24 12.34
CA TYR A 508 -5.03 0.72 11.58
C TYR A 508 -4.05 -0.41 11.27
N THR A 509 -3.88 -1.32 12.23
CA THR A 509 -3.05 -2.52 12.06
C THR A 509 -3.57 -3.40 10.92
N ILE A 510 -4.86 -3.72 10.93
CA ILE A 510 -5.49 -4.56 9.91
C ILE A 510 -5.49 -3.85 8.56
N ALA A 511 -5.82 -2.55 8.52
CA ALA A 511 -5.83 -1.79 7.28
C ALA A 511 -4.43 -1.72 6.63
N ALA A 512 -3.38 -1.49 7.42
CA ALA A 512 -2.00 -1.48 6.92
C ALA A 512 -1.55 -2.86 6.42
N CYS A 513 -1.88 -3.94 7.15
CA CYS A 513 -1.60 -5.31 6.71
C CYS A 513 -2.35 -5.65 5.43
N ALA A 514 -3.62 -5.29 5.32
CA ALA A 514 -4.44 -5.54 4.13
C ALA A 514 -3.89 -4.78 2.91
N ALA A 515 -3.57 -3.49 3.05
CA ALA A 515 -2.98 -2.69 1.98
C ALA A 515 -1.63 -3.26 1.52
N THR A 516 -0.78 -3.67 2.46
CA THR A 516 0.51 -4.28 2.16
C THR A 516 0.35 -5.63 1.46
N THR A 517 -0.60 -6.44 1.90
CA THR A 517 -0.93 -7.72 1.26
C THR A 517 -1.34 -7.52 -0.18
N LEU A 518 -2.21 -6.53 -0.45
CA LEU A 518 -2.60 -6.16 -1.81
C LEU A 518 -1.37 -5.79 -2.66
N PHE A 519 -0.49 -4.93 -2.18
CA PHE A 519 0.72 -4.54 -2.91
C PHE A 519 1.63 -5.73 -3.22
N ILE A 520 1.96 -6.53 -2.20
CA ILE A 520 2.89 -7.67 -2.35
C ILE A 520 2.29 -8.72 -3.26
N PHE A 521 1.03 -9.12 -3.03
CA PHE A 521 0.42 -10.18 -3.82
C PHE A 521 0.15 -9.76 -5.27
N GLN A 522 -0.24 -8.49 -5.49
CA GLN A 522 -0.38 -7.92 -6.83
C GLN A 522 0.97 -7.92 -7.57
N THR A 523 2.07 -7.56 -6.89
CA THR A 523 3.42 -7.62 -7.46
C THR A 523 3.85 -9.06 -7.77
N ILE A 524 3.56 -10.01 -6.88
CA ILE A 524 3.83 -11.44 -7.10
C ILE A 524 3.12 -11.93 -8.37
N LEU A 525 1.82 -11.62 -8.52
CA LEU A 525 1.05 -12.02 -9.70
C LEU A 525 1.58 -11.40 -10.99
N ASN A 526 1.99 -10.13 -10.97
CA ASN A 526 2.56 -9.46 -12.13
C ASN A 526 3.92 -10.06 -12.51
N VAL A 527 4.86 -10.09 -11.58
CA VAL A 527 6.24 -10.54 -11.83
C VAL A 527 6.28 -12.02 -12.20
N PHE A 528 5.70 -12.88 -11.38
CA PHE A 528 5.75 -14.32 -11.60
C PHE A 528 4.86 -14.78 -12.76
N GLY A 529 3.78 -14.04 -13.04
CA GLY A 529 2.98 -14.25 -14.24
C GLY A 529 3.72 -13.91 -15.53
N ALA A 530 4.49 -12.82 -15.52
CA ALA A 530 5.26 -12.36 -16.65
C ALA A 530 6.43 -13.30 -17.01
N VAL A 531 7.01 -14.01 -16.02
CA VAL A 531 8.13 -14.97 -16.20
C VAL A 531 7.71 -16.43 -16.12
N ASP A 532 6.43 -16.73 -16.31
CA ASP A 532 5.85 -18.09 -16.40
C ASP A 532 5.99 -18.95 -15.12
N ILE A 533 6.28 -18.34 -13.95
CA ILE A 533 6.26 -19.05 -12.65
C ILE A 533 4.83 -19.23 -12.14
N LEU A 534 3.95 -18.24 -12.41
CA LEU A 534 2.52 -18.31 -12.18
C LEU A 534 1.76 -18.11 -13.49
N PRO A 535 0.48 -18.53 -13.58
CA PRO A 535 -0.34 -18.20 -14.75
C PRO A 535 -0.44 -16.68 -14.93
N LEU A 536 -0.30 -16.19 -16.15
CA LEU A 536 -0.43 -14.77 -16.46
C LEU A 536 -1.88 -14.31 -16.21
N THR A 537 -2.05 -13.36 -15.29
CA THR A 537 -3.37 -12.90 -14.82
C THR A 537 -3.77 -11.52 -15.33
N GLY A 538 -2.86 -10.77 -15.95
CA GLY A 538 -3.15 -9.41 -16.42
C GLY A 538 -3.32 -8.39 -15.28
N VAL A 539 -2.58 -8.55 -14.20
CA VAL A 539 -2.60 -7.65 -13.04
C VAL A 539 -1.44 -6.66 -13.15
N THR A 540 -1.70 -5.38 -12.87
CA THR A 540 -0.71 -4.30 -12.94
C THR A 540 0.33 -4.38 -11.83
N PHE A 541 1.55 -3.87 -12.09
CA PHE A 541 2.57 -3.64 -11.07
C PHE A 541 2.28 -2.30 -10.36
N PRO A 542 2.10 -2.26 -9.03
CA PRO A 542 1.76 -1.05 -8.31
C PRO A 542 2.75 0.10 -8.55
N PHE A 543 2.26 1.30 -8.81
CA PHE A 543 3.01 2.54 -9.11
C PHE A 543 3.81 2.54 -10.43
N VAL A 544 4.00 1.42 -11.09
CA VAL A 544 4.89 1.31 -12.26
C VAL A 544 4.11 1.14 -13.56
N SER A 545 3.09 0.28 -13.57
CA SER A 545 2.28 0.06 -14.76
C SER A 545 1.56 1.32 -15.25
N ASN A 546 1.42 1.45 -16.56
CA ASN A 546 0.57 2.48 -17.20
C ASN A 546 -0.91 2.09 -17.04
N GLY A 547 -1.41 2.14 -15.83
CA GLY A 547 -2.73 1.59 -15.45
C GLY A 547 -3.65 2.63 -14.81
N GLY A 548 -3.71 3.86 -15.29
CA GLY A 548 -4.64 4.91 -14.86
C GLY A 548 -5.22 4.79 -13.46
N THR A 549 -6.32 4.03 -13.31
CA THR A 549 -7.00 3.81 -12.02
C THR A 549 -6.12 3.07 -11.01
N SER A 550 -5.30 2.11 -11.45
CA SER A 550 -4.38 1.37 -10.57
C SER A 550 -3.32 2.28 -9.95
N MET A 551 -2.79 3.25 -10.72
CA MET A 551 -1.87 4.27 -10.22
C MET A 551 -2.52 5.13 -9.12
N ILE A 552 -3.75 5.62 -9.36
CA ILE A 552 -4.51 6.43 -8.40
C ILE A 552 -4.71 5.66 -7.09
N VAL A 553 -5.14 4.41 -7.20
CA VAL A 553 -5.43 3.55 -6.05
C VAL A 553 -4.16 3.14 -5.30
N SER A 554 -3.06 2.88 -6.01
CA SER A 554 -1.76 2.58 -5.39
C SER A 554 -1.29 3.73 -4.50
N TRP A 555 -1.36 4.97 -4.98
CA TRP A 555 -1.08 6.14 -4.14
C TRP A 555 -2.05 6.25 -2.96
N GLY A 556 -3.36 6.09 -3.20
CA GLY A 556 -4.38 6.15 -2.15
C GLY A 556 -4.14 5.13 -1.02
N MET A 557 -3.77 3.89 -1.35
CA MET A 557 -3.51 2.83 -0.37
C MET A 557 -2.34 3.12 0.56
N LEU A 558 -1.37 3.98 0.19
CA LEU A 558 -0.30 4.40 1.10
C LEU A 558 -0.83 5.11 2.35
N ALA A 559 -2.02 5.70 2.29
CA ALA A 559 -2.63 6.37 3.44
C ALA A 559 -2.87 5.41 4.62
N PHE A 560 -3.16 4.14 4.35
CA PHE A 560 -3.32 3.13 5.42
C PHE A 560 -2.01 2.88 6.15
N LEU A 561 -0.89 2.84 5.43
CA LEU A 561 0.43 2.69 6.02
C LEU A 561 0.80 3.93 6.85
N LYS A 562 0.51 5.12 6.32
CA LYS A 562 0.75 6.39 7.04
C LYS A 562 -0.12 6.55 8.29
N ALA A 563 -1.36 6.08 8.25
CA ALA A 563 -2.26 6.13 9.41
C ALA A 563 -1.84 5.17 10.52
N ALA A 564 -1.14 4.08 10.18
CA ALA A 564 -0.57 3.14 11.14
C ALA A 564 0.76 3.61 11.75
N ASP A 565 1.40 4.66 11.19
CA ASP A 565 2.69 5.17 11.67
C ASP A 565 2.51 6.08 12.89
N THR A 566 2.72 5.54 14.07
CA THR A 566 2.56 6.22 15.35
C THR A 566 3.81 6.96 15.85
N ARG A 567 4.90 6.96 15.08
CA ARG A 567 6.10 7.72 15.43
C ARG A 567 5.77 9.20 15.60
N GLN A 568 6.39 9.87 16.57
CA GLN A 568 6.10 11.26 16.87
C GLN A 568 6.25 12.18 15.64
N ASN A 569 5.17 12.88 15.28
CA ASN A 569 5.10 13.74 14.10
C ASN A 569 5.45 13.03 12.77
N ALA A 570 5.33 11.71 12.70
CA ALA A 570 5.71 10.98 11.51
C ALA A 570 4.76 11.24 10.33
N SER A 571 3.48 11.42 10.61
CA SER A 571 2.44 11.43 9.58
C SER A 571 1.37 12.48 9.83
N ILE A 572 0.86 13.07 8.75
CA ILE A 572 -0.33 13.93 8.75
C ILE A 572 -1.62 13.14 9.04
N ALA A 573 -1.60 11.82 8.87
CA ALA A 573 -2.73 10.94 9.14
C ALA A 573 -2.94 10.65 10.64
N VAL A 574 -2.05 11.14 11.51
CA VAL A 574 -2.11 10.95 12.96
C VAL A 574 -2.33 12.29 13.65
N GLN A 575 -3.31 12.37 14.53
CA GLN A 575 -3.52 13.57 15.35
C GLN A 575 -2.34 13.75 16.32
N LYS A 576 -1.90 14.99 16.50
CA LYS A 576 -0.93 15.32 17.55
C LYS A 576 -1.63 15.19 18.90
N VAL A 577 -1.11 14.35 19.77
CA VAL A 577 -1.58 14.26 21.15
C VAL A 577 -1.18 15.55 21.86
N LYS A 578 -2.15 16.36 22.27
CA LYS A 578 -1.92 17.51 23.18
C LYS A 578 -1.84 16.95 24.59
N LEU A 579 -0.73 17.14 25.27
CA LEU A 579 -0.69 16.91 26.71
C LEU A 579 -1.52 18.03 27.41
N LYS A 580 -2.35 17.64 28.40
CA LYS A 580 -2.96 18.62 29.30
C LYS A 580 -1.83 19.38 29.99
N GLY A 581 -1.57 20.61 29.58
CA GLY A 581 -0.48 21.44 30.13
C GLY A 581 0.28 22.27 29.09
N ASP A 582 0.09 22.02 27.78
CA ASP A 582 0.69 22.83 26.69
C ASP A 582 -0.22 24.04 26.31
N GLU A 583 -0.84 24.69 27.28
CA GLU A 583 -1.38 26.03 27.11
C GLU A 583 -0.28 27.04 27.52
N TRP A 584 0.54 27.43 26.52
CA TRP A 584 1.32 28.67 26.49
C TRP A 584 1.23 29.28 25.12
#